data_de414b8547deee74cc3a73e7b8545cea
#
_entry.id   de414b8547deee74cc3a73e7b8545cea
#
_cell.length_a   1.000
_cell.length_b   1.000
_cell.length_c   1.000
_cell.angle_alpha   90.00
_cell.angle_beta   90.00
_cell.angle_gamma   90.00
#
_symmetry.space_group_name_H-M   'P 1'
#
loop_
_entity.id
_entity.type
_entity.pdbx_description
1 polymer ?
#
loop_
_entity_poly.entity_id
_entity_poly.type
_entity_poly.pdbx_seq_one_letter_code
_entity_poly.pdbx_strand_id
1 'polypeptide(L)'
;MNTVINERVTVSEIAHAIAKDWQNISPYAADYLNAMKTITDIEGDYIHDSAKSVVMYFLANAGSYRGESARAYKAILKAMVK
;
A
#
# COMPACT_ATOMS: atom_id res chain seq x y z
N MET A 1 6.84 21.69 10.69
CA MET A 1 6.96 21.60 9.44
C MET A 1 7.22 20.26 8.94
N ASN A 2 7.76 19.48 9.62
CA ASN A 2 8.09 18.23 9.10
C ASN A 2 6.93 17.30 8.88
N THR A 3 5.84 17.54 9.56
CA THR A 3 4.68 16.68 9.38
C THR A 3 4.13 16.76 8.00
N VAL A 4 4.44 17.83 7.31
CA VAL A 4 3.92 17.99 5.96
C VAL A 4 4.42 16.90 5.03
N ILE A 5 5.58 16.37 5.29
CA ILE A 5 6.16 15.37 4.43
C ILE A 5 5.31 14.12 4.39
N ASN A 6 4.79 13.70 5.54
CA ASN A 6 3.99 12.49 5.58
C ASN A 6 2.72 12.60 4.79
N GLU A 7 2.20 13.81 4.67
CA GLU A 7 0.98 14.02 3.95
C GLU A 7 1.17 13.86 2.46
N ARG A 8 2.42 13.87 2.01
CA ARG A 8 2.69 13.76 0.58
C ARG A 8 3.08 12.37 0.16
N VAL A 9 3.11 11.43 1.09
CA VAL A 9 3.44 10.06 0.76
C VAL A 9 2.29 9.46 -0.01
N THR A 10 2.59 8.84 -1.15
CA THR A 10 1.58 8.25 -2.00
C THR A 10 1.54 6.74 -1.81
N VAL A 11 0.43 6.14 -2.27
CA VAL A 11 0.32 4.68 -2.26
C VAL A 11 1.47 4.08 -3.06
N SER A 12 1.81 4.69 -4.19
CA SER A 12 2.90 4.20 -5.03
C SER A 12 4.21 4.12 -4.25
N GLU A 13 4.52 5.16 -3.49
CA GLU A 13 5.76 5.18 -2.72
C GLU A 13 5.78 4.10 -1.65
N ILE A 14 4.66 3.93 -0.96
CA ILE A 14 4.57 2.87 0.06
C ILE A 14 4.67 1.50 -0.60
N ALA A 15 4.04 1.32 -1.75
CA ALA A 15 4.08 0.04 -2.45
C ALA A 15 5.50 -0.32 -2.86
N HIS A 16 6.27 0.65 -3.34
CA HIS A 16 7.65 0.39 -3.71
C HIS A 16 8.50 0.04 -2.49
N ALA A 17 8.24 0.70 -1.36
CA ALA A 17 8.96 0.39 -0.12
C ALA A 17 8.63 -1.02 0.36
N ILE A 18 7.36 -1.40 0.28
CA ILE A 18 6.94 -2.74 0.67
C ILE A 18 7.59 -3.79 -0.22
N ALA A 19 7.64 -3.51 -1.53
CA ALA A 19 8.23 -4.46 -2.47
C ALA A 19 9.70 -4.73 -2.17
N LYS A 20 10.40 -3.74 -1.66
CA LYS A 20 11.80 -3.91 -1.29
C LYS A 20 11.95 -4.66 0.02
N ASP A 21 11.03 -4.46 0.95
CA ASP A 21 11.13 -5.01 2.29
C ASP A 21 10.58 -6.44 2.39
N TRP A 22 9.51 -6.71 1.67
CA TRP A 22 8.82 -8.00 1.76
C TRP A 22 9.47 -9.00 0.81
N GLN A 23 10.28 -9.89 1.37
CA GLN A 23 11.09 -10.80 0.53
C GLN A 23 10.28 -11.93 -0.08
N ASN A 24 9.32 -12.45 0.65
CA ASN A 24 8.53 -13.57 0.15
C ASN A 24 7.10 -13.12 -0.08
N ILE A 25 6.91 -12.28 -1.07
CA ILE A 25 5.60 -11.70 -1.34
C ILE A 25 4.61 -12.80 -1.68
N SER A 26 3.49 -12.80 -0.93
CA SER A 26 2.42 -13.75 -1.19
C SER A 26 1.87 -13.56 -2.59
N PRO A 27 1.66 -14.64 -3.36
CA PRO A 27 1.08 -14.51 -4.70
C PRO A 27 -0.29 -13.87 -4.67
N TYR A 28 -1.03 -14.01 -3.58
CA TYR A 28 -2.35 -13.38 -3.48
C TYR A 28 -2.25 -11.87 -3.33
N ALA A 29 -1.15 -11.39 -2.78
CA ALA A 29 -0.95 -9.95 -2.60
C ALA A 29 -0.19 -9.32 -3.75
N ALA A 30 0.55 -10.11 -4.52
CA ALA A 30 1.48 -9.58 -5.51
C ALA A 30 0.80 -8.70 -6.56
N ASP A 31 -0.35 -9.14 -7.06
CA ASP A 31 -1.04 -8.38 -8.09
C ASP A 31 -1.52 -7.03 -7.57
N TYR A 32 -2.04 -7.03 -6.34
CA TYR A 32 -2.49 -5.78 -5.73
C TYR A 32 -1.31 -4.87 -5.44
N LEU A 33 -0.19 -5.43 -5.01
CA LEU A 33 1.00 -4.64 -4.76
C LEU A 33 1.49 -3.98 -6.05
N ASN A 34 1.49 -4.73 -7.15
CA ASN A 34 1.90 -4.17 -8.42
C ASN A 34 0.97 -3.07 -8.88
N ALA A 35 -0.33 -3.25 -8.68
CA ALA A 35 -1.29 -2.20 -8.99
C ALA A 35 -1.05 -0.97 -8.14
N MET A 36 -0.77 -1.16 -6.86
CA MET A 36 -0.54 -0.04 -5.95
C MET A 36 0.67 0.79 -6.35
N LYS A 37 1.65 0.17 -7.00
CA LYS A 37 2.84 0.91 -7.44
C LYS A 37 2.51 2.02 -8.41
N THR A 38 1.37 1.95 -9.06
CA THR A 38 0.95 2.95 -10.04
C THR A 38 -0.06 3.95 -9.48
N ILE A 39 -0.47 3.78 -8.23
CA ILE A 39 -1.48 4.64 -7.63
C ILE A 39 -0.82 5.83 -6.94
N THR A 40 -1.03 7.01 -7.48
CA THR A 40 -0.52 8.23 -6.87
C THR A 40 -1.60 9.05 -6.20
N ASP A 41 -2.88 8.70 -6.42
CA ASP A 41 -4.01 9.41 -5.84
C ASP A 41 -4.96 8.42 -5.20
N ILE A 42 -4.99 8.40 -3.86
CA ILE A 42 -5.82 7.44 -3.15
C ILE A 42 -7.31 7.65 -3.41
N GLU A 43 -7.70 8.84 -3.84
CA GLU A 43 -9.09 9.12 -4.17
C GLU A 43 -9.44 8.76 -5.61
N GLY A 44 -8.44 8.33 -6.39
CA GLY A 44 -8.68 8.03 -7.78
C GLY A 44 -9.22 6.64 -8.01
N ASP A 45 -9.35 6.29 -9.29
CA ASP A 45 -9.81 4.98 -9.70
C ASP A 45 -8.67 4.21 -10.35
N TYR A 46 -8.72 2.89 -10.22
CA TYR A 46 -7.77 2.04 -10.90
C TYR A 46 -8.57 1.01 -11.69
N ILE A 47 -8.62 1.22 -12.99
CA ILE A 47 -9.41 0.39 -13.90
C ILE A 47 -10.86 0.37 -13.44
N HIS A 48 -11.34 -0.77 -12.91
CA HIS A 48 -12.73 -0.91 -12.49
C HIS A 48 -12.90 -0.75 -10.98
N ASP A 49 -11.81 -0.54 -10.26
CA ASP A 49 -11.84 -0.43 -8.81
C ASP A 49 -11.32 0.92 -8.38
N SER A 50 -11.77 1.38 -7.23
CA SER A 50 -11.17 2.58 -6.67
C SER A 50 -9.80 2.26 -6.11
N ALA A 51 -8.96 3.26 -5.99
CA ALA A 51 -7.65 3.09 -5.40
C ALA A 51 -7.77 2.55 -3.98
N LYS A 52 -8.75 3.02 -3.23
CA LYS A 52 -8.98 2.54 -1.86
C LYS A 52 -9.28 1.05 -1.84
N SER A 53 -10.10 0.58 -2.80
CA SER A 53 -10.43 -0.85 -2.86
C SER A 53 -9.21 -1.69 -3.11
N VAL A 54 -8.34 -1.26 -4.00
CA VAL A 54 -7.12 -1.99 -4.32
C VAL A 54 -6.26 -2.11 -3.06
N VAL A 55 -6.10 -1.01 -2.32
CA VAL A 55 -5.31 -1.02 -1.09
C VAL A 55 -5.94 -1.95 -0.06
N MET A 56 -7.27 -1.92 0.07
CA MET A 56 -7.96 -2.79 1.03
C MET A 56 -7.78 -4.26 0.69
N TYR A 57 -7.86 -4.61 -0.60
CA TYR A 57 -7.62 -5.98 -1.02
C TYR A 57 -6.18 -6.39 -0.74
N PHE A 58 -5.23 -5.49 -0.98
CA PHE A 58 -3.86 -5.79 -0.63
C PHE A 58 -3.71 -6.09 0.86
N LEU A 59 -4.27 -5.24 1.71
CA LEU A 59 -4.17 -5.42 3.15
C LEU A 59 -4.78 -6.74 3.60
N ALA A 60 -5.89 -7.14 2.97
CA ALA A 60 -6.55 -8.39 3.31
C ALA A 60 -5.68 -9.60 2.95
N ASN A 61 -4.79 -9.45 1.99
CA ASN A 61 -3.96 -10.54 1.51
C ASN A 61 -2.50 -10.44 1.94
N ALA A 62 -2.18 -9.52 2.84
CA ALA A 62 -0.80 -9.28 3.26
C ALA A 62 -0.53 -9.81 4.67
N GLY A 63 -1.27 -10.82 5.09
CA GLY A 63 -1.14 -11.36 6.45
C GLY A 63 0.24 -11.95 6.73
N SER A 64 0.91 -12.47 5.71
CA SER A 64 2.23 -13.05 5.91
C SER A 64 3.35 -12.00 5.89
N TYR A 65 3.02 -10.75 5.57
CA TYR A 65 3.98 -9.67 5.64
C TYR A 65 4.02 -9.18 7.07
N ARG A 66 5.10 -9.47 7.77
CA ARG A 66 5.20 -9.21 9.20
C ARG A 66 6.49 -8.50 9.54
N GLY A 67 6.53 -7.94 10.74
CA GLY A 67 7.69 -7.26 11.25
C GLY A 67 7.38 -5.80 11.50
N GLU A 68 8.40 -5.11 11.97
CA GLU A 68 8.23 -3.72 12.36
C GLU A 68 7.91 -2.84 11.17
N SER A 69 8.65 -3.01 10.08
CA SER A 69 8.39 -2.23 8.87
C SER A 69 7.03 -2.55 8.30
N ALA A 70 6.65 -3.84 8.30
CA ALA A 70 5.36 -4.25 7.80
C ALA A 70 4.23 -3.57 8.57
N ARG A 71 4.36 -3.52 9.90
CA ARG A 71 3.34 -2.88 10.72
C ARG A 71 3.23 -1.40 10.39
N ALA A 72 4.37 -0.75 10.22
CA ALA A 72 4.38 0.68 9.92
C ALA A 72 3.74 0.97 8.57
N TYR A 73 4.13 0.24 7.53
CA TYR A 73 3.57 0.48 6.20
C TYR A 73 2.08 0.16 6.15
N LYS A 74 1.67 -0.94 6.79
CA LYS A 74 0.25 -1.28 6.83
C LYS A 74 -0.57 -0.23 7.56
N ALA A 75 -0.01 0.35 8.63
CA ALA A 75 -0.71 1.39 9.37
C ALA A 75 -0.92 2.63 8.50
N ILE A 76 0.10 3.00 7.72
CA ILE A 76 -0.01 4.12 6.80
C ILE A 76 -1.11 3.87 5.77
N LEU A 77 -1.11 2.68 5.17
CA LEU A 77 -2.12 2.34 4.17
C LEU A 77 -3.52 2.32 4.76
N LYS A 78 -3.67 1.79 5.98
CA LYS A 78 -4.98 1.78 6.63
C LYS A 78 -5.49 3.19 6.88
N ALA A 79 -4.61 4.11 7.23
CA ALA A 79 -5.01 5.48 7.44
C ALA A 79 -5.45 6.13 6.14
N MET A 80 -4.83 5.76 5.03
CA MET A 80 -5.17 6.33 3.73
C MET A 80 -6.56 5.93 3.24
N VAL A 81 -7.03 4.74 3.63
CA VAL A 81 -8.32 4.24 3.12
C VAL A 81 -9.48 4.51 4.05
N LYS A 82 -9.25 5.20 5.12
CA LYS A 82 -10.32 5.52 6.05
C LYS A 82 -11.36 6.49 5.51
#